data_6d8ce3ecf22855c886d310700d9c8545
#
_entry.id   6d8ce3ecf22855c886d310700d9c8545
#
_cell.length_a   1.000
_cell.length_b   1.000
_cell.length_c   1.000
_cell.angle_alpha   90.00
_cell.angle_beta   90.00
_cell.angle_gamma   90.00
#
_symmetry.space_group_name_H-M   'P 1'
#
loop_
_entity.id
_entity.type
_entity.pdbx_description
1 polymer ?
#
loop_
_entity_poly.entity_id
_entity_poly.type
_entity_poly.pdbx_seq_one_letter_code
_entity_poly.pdbx_strand_id
1 'polypeptide(L)'
;MKRIATLLLVFTMLLSLVACGGENTSNDGSTNANNTTNNADHTTSSQEETTKGGETAENEITFTEMIAIDNEECTIKITGIEADNMWGYTVKALLENKSADKTYMFSVETAAINGVQCDPFFATEVAAGKKSNEEISFTDDVLEENGITEYTDIELTFRVYDSNDWTADAVAKETIHIYPYGEDKAVNFVREAQDSDNVIIDNDYVSVIVTGYEKDEIWGYTVNLFLLNKTDKNVMFSVDEASVNGFMADPFYATSVSAGKCAFSSMSWSDTTFEENSITEVETIEFKFRAYDEDNWSGDDFANETITLNP
;
A
#
# COMPACT_ATOMS: atom_id res chain seq x y z
N MET A 1 -19.37 9.92 37.47
CA MET A 1 -18.92 10.99 36.55
C MET A 1 -17.51 10.65 36.14
N LYS A 2 -17.37 9.87 35.07
CA LYS A 2 -16.08 9.46 34.50
C LYS A 2 -15.84 10.29 33.25
N ARG A 3 -14.70 10.94 33.19
CA ARG A 3 -14.32 11.84 32.11
C ARG A 3 -13.85 10.98 30.93
N ILE A 4 -14.57 11.09 29.82
CA ILE A 4 -14.18 10.52 28.53
C ILE A 4 -13.12 11.47 27.95
N ALA A 5 -11.90 10.99 27.80
CA ALA A 5 -10.84 11.68 27.09
C ALA A 5 -10.91 11.26 25.60
N THR A 6 -11.46 12.13 24.79
CA THR A 6 -11.44 11.97 23.33
C THR A 6 -10.05 12.35 22.85
N LEU A 7 -9.28 11.39 22.37
CA LEU A 7 -7.98 11.61 21.74
C LEU A 7 -8.23 11.97 20.27
N LEU A 8 -8.18 13.27 19.98
CA LEU A 8 -8.23 13.80 18.62
C LEU A 8 -6.78 13.81 18.09
N LEU A 9 -6.41 12.87 17.21
CA LEU A 9 -5.10 12.87 16.56
C LEU A 9 -5.15 13.88 15.40
N VAL A 10 -4.64 15.09 15.64
CA VAL A 10 -4.46 16.11 14.62
C VAL A 10 -3.08 15.91 13.99
N PHE A 11 -3.06 15.44 12.76
CA PHE A 11 -1.85 15.35 11.94
C PHE A 11 -1.57 16.74 11.37
N THR A 12 -0.68 17.51 12.00
CA THR A 12 -0.21 18.80 11.49
C THR A 12 1.00 18.58 10.59
N MET A 13 0.82 18.65 9.28
CA MET A 13 1.92 18.80 8.32
C MET A 13 2.53 20.20 8.43
N LEU A 14 3.77 20.29 8.89
CA LEU A 14 4.61 21.50 8.84
C LEU A 14 5.27 21.59 7.46
N LEU A 15 4.76 22.47 6.61
CA LEU A 15 5.47 22.93 5.42
C LEU A 15 6.54 23.94 5.85
N SER A 16 7.81 23.58 5.75
CA SER A 16 8.92 24.51 5.84
C SER A 16 9.31 24.99 4.43
N LEU A 17 8.92 26.22 4.13
CA LEU A 17 9.43 27.00 2.99
C LEU A 17 10.87 27.44 3.28
N VAL A 18 11.84 26.92 2.53
CA VAL A 18 13.19 27.49 2.46
C VAL A 18 13.29 28.32 1.18
N ALA A 19 13.24 29.63 1.37
CA ALA A 19 13.62 30.58 0.34
C ALA A 19 15.14 30.71 0.34
N CYS A 20 15.81 30.41 -0.78
CA CYS A 20 17.22 30.75 -0.97
C CYS A 20 17.33 31.78 -2.10
N GLY A 21 17.67 33.02 -1.71
CA GLY A 21 18.05 34.08 -2.61
C GLY A 21 19.49 33.90 -3.09
N GLY A 22 19.73 34.23 -4.36
CA GLY A 22 21.00 34.07 -5.02
C GLY A 22 22.03 35.12 -4.71
N GLU A 23 23.27 34.86 -5.11
CA GLU A 23 24.15 35.85 -5.72
C GLU A 23 25.27 35.17 -6.53
N ASN A 24 25.49 35.73 -7.73
CA ASN A 24 26.51 35.39 -8.70
C ASN A 24 27.92 35.76 -8.22
N THR A 25 28.92 34.99 -8.60
CA THR A 25 30.17 35.54 -9.16
C THR A 25 30.88 34.53 -10.04
N SER A 26 31.20 35.03 -11.21
CA SER A 26 32.01 34.47 -12.30
C SER A 26 33.51 34.41 -11.98
N ASN A 27 34.21 33.39 -12.55
CA ASN A 27 35.39 33.53 -13.42
C ASN A 27 36.00 32.17 -13.74
N ASP A 28 36.03 31.83 -14.99
CA ASP A 28 37.07 31.96 -16.02
C ASP A 28 38.29 31.01 -15.88
N GLY A 29 38.60 30.29 -16.98
CA GLY A 29 39.92 29.75 -17.25
C GLY A 29 39.91 28.30 -17.77
N SER A 30 39.58 28.09 -19.06
CA SER A 30 40.49 27.77 -20.20
C SER A 30 41.47 26.59 -19.98
N THR A 31 41.48 25.58 -20.71
CA THR A 31 42.11 25.17 -21.98
C THR A 31 42.31 23.66 -22.12
N ASN A 32 41.87 23.17 -23.26
CA ASN A 32 42.55 22.39 -24.31
C ASN A 32 43.11 20.98 -24.02
N ALA A 33 42.62 20.05 -24.71
CA ALA A 33 42.89 19.53 -26.05
C ALA A 33 43.59 18.17 -26.08
N ASN A 34 43.09 17.40 -27.01
CA ASN A 34 43.70 16.40 -27.90
C ASN A 34 43.87 14.94 -27.44
N ASN A 35 43.06 14.11 -28.05
CA ASN A 35 43.40 13.33 -29.30
C ASN A 35 44.27 12.09 -29.06
N THR A 36 43.84 10.92 -29.38
CA THR A 36 44.17 10.15 -30.59
C THR A 36 43.73 8.69 -30.45
N THR A 37 42.93 8.30 -31.43
CA THR A 37 42.77 6.96 -32.06
C THR A 37 43.88 5.95 -31.82
N ASN A 38 43.50 4.66 -31.67
CA ASN A 38 43.85 3.63 -32.65
C ASN A 38 43.12 2.31 -32.48
N ASN A 39 42.72 1.81 -33.63
CA ASN A 39 42.21 0.49 -34.02
C ASN A 39 43.21 -0.65 -33.78
N ALA A 40 42.66 -1.86 -33.58
CA ALA A 40 42.92 -3.11 -34.31
C ALA A 40 42.33 -4.28 -33.54
N ASP A 41 41.28 -4.89 -34.00
CA ASP A 41 41.15 -6.09 -34.84
C ASP A 41 41.92 -7.33 -34.34
N HIS A 42 41.22 -8.37 -33.98
CA HIS A 42 41.27 -9.72 -34.51
C HIS A 42 40.41 -10.74 -33.75
N THR A 43 39.36 -11.20 -34.41
CA THR A 43 39.08 -12.58 -34.91
C THR A 43 38.90 -13.72 -33.89
N THR A 44 37.68 -14.23 -33.87
CA THR A 44 37.17 -15.59 -34.15
C THR A 44 37.28 -16.70 -33.12
N SER A 45 36.07 -17.23 -32.92
CA SER A 45 35.63 -18.64 -32.74
C SER A 45 35.64 -19.16 -31.30
N SER A 46 34.59 -19.65 -30.79
CA SER A 46 33.83 -20.85 -31.13
C SER A 46 32.57 -20.94 -30.26
N GLN A 47 31.58 -21.50 -30.85
CA GLN A 47 30.29 -21.93 -30.25
C GLN A 47 30.51 -22.84 -29.04
N GLU A 48 29.69 -22.60 -28.01
CA GLU A 48 29.06 -23.66 -27.25
C GLU A 48 27.63 -23.25 -26.95
N GLU A 49 26.72 -23.93 -27.60
CA GLU A 49 25.31 -23.98 -27.27
C GLU A 49 25.15 -24.52 -25.85
N THR A 50 24.58 -23.75 -24.98
CA THR A 50 23.93 -24.29 -23.77
C THR A 50 22.51 -23.82 -23.74
N THR A 51 21.67 -24.75 -24.05
CA THR A 51 20.24 -24.95 -23.76
C THR A 51 19.55 -23.94 -22.88
N LYS A 52 18.59 -23.25 -23.51
CA LYS A 52 17.26 -22.86 -23.08
C LYS A 52 16.96 -23.07 -21.59
N GLY A 53 17.04 -22.00 -20.83
CA GLY A 53 16.05 -21.72 -19.79
C GLY A 53 14.78 -21.23 -20.48
N GLY A 54 13.63 -21.75 -20.11
CA GLY A 54 12.37 -21.35 -20.73
C GLY A 54 12.13 -19.85 -20.49
N GLU A 55 12.00 -19.11 -21.58
CA GLU A 55 11.33 -17.84 -21.59
C GLU A 55 9.88 -18.12 -21.20
N THR A 56 9.49 -17.79 -19.97
CA THR A 56 8.09 -17.50 -19.67
C THR A 56 7.73 -16.36 -20.61
N ALA A 57 6.82 -16.60 -21.53
CA ALA A 57 6.26 -15.53 -22.35
C ALA A 57 5.69 -14.49 -21.38
N GLU A 58 6.34 -13.34 -21.26
CA GLU A 58 5.79 -12.19 -20.54
C GLU A 58 4.43 -11.88 -21.17
N ASN A 59 3.38 -11.84 -20.36
CA ASN A 59 2.06 -11.47 -20.86
C ASN A 59 2.13 -10.02 -21.33
N GLU A 60 1.74 -9.77 -22.57
CA GLU A 60 1.67 -8.41 -23.10
C GLU A 60 0.43 -7.70 -22.51
N ILE A 61 0.60 -6.48 -21.97
CA ILE A 61 -0.49 -5.65 -21.47
C ILE A 61 -1.42 -5.32 -22.65
N THR A 62 -2.65 -5.79 -22.58
CA THR A 62 -3.69 -5.57 -23.62
C THR A 62 -4.68 -4.49 -23.23
N PHE A 63 -4.67 -4.04 -21.97
CA PHE A 63 -5.51 -2.94 -21.49
C PHE A 63 -5.19 -1.65 -22.24
N THR A 64 -6.23 -0.92 -22.65
CA THR A 64 -6.07 0.34 -23.38
C THR A 64 -6.60 1.54 -22.59
N GLU A 65 -7.89 1.58 -22.32
CA GLU A 65 -8.53 2.65 -21.56
C GLU A 65 -9.93 2.24 -21.10
N MET A 66 -10.41 2.87 -20.02
CA MET A 66 -11.79 2.72 -19.56
C MET A 66 -12.28 3.99 -18.86
N ILE A 67 -13.59 4.20 -18.85
CA ILE A 67 -14.23 5.21 -18.02
C ILE A 67 -14.58 4.53 -16.69
N ALA A 68 -13.93 4.98 -15.61
CA ALA A 68 -14.17 4.50 -14.26
C ALA A 68 -15.41 5.17 -13.66
N ILE A 69 -15.50 6.49 -13.78
CA ILE A 69 -16.61 7.31 -13.28
C ILE A 69 -16.98 8.35 -14.33
N ASP A 70 -18.28 8.53 -14.57
CA ASP A 70 -18.79 9.63 -15.38
C ASP A 70 -20.19 10.04 -14.90
N ASN A 71 -20.25 11.16 -14.19
CA ASN A 71 -21.51 11.73 -13.69
C ASN A 71 -21.56 13.24 -13.97
N GLU A 72 -22.55 13.96 -13.41
CA GLU A 72 -22.71 15.41 -13.61
C GLU A 72 -21.59 16.22 -12.93
N GLU A 73 -20.93 15.69 -11.91
CA GLU A 73 -19.95 16.36 -11.08
C GLU A 73 -18.50 16.08 -11.50
N CYS A 74 -18.21 14.86 -11.96
CA CYS A 74 -16.83 14.46 -12.28
C CYS A 74 -16.74 13.36 -13.34
N THR A 75 -15.54 13.22 -13.92
CA THR A 75 -15.14 12.07 -14.72
C THR A 75 -13.78 11.57 -14.22
N ILE A 76 -13.65 10.24 -14.11
CA ILE A 76 -12.36 9.54 -13.96
C ILE A 76 -12.24 8.58 -15.15
N LYS A 77 -11.19 8.75 -15.93
CA LYS A 77 -10.87 7.87 -17.04
C LYS A 77 -9.49 7.26 -16.82
N ILE A 78 -9.39 5.94 -16.78
CA ILE A 78 -8.11 5.24 -16.82
C ILE A 78 -7.63 5.25 -18.26
N THR A 79 -6.43 5.77 -18.49
CA THR A 79 -5.89 6.05 -19.82
C THR A 79 -4.77 5.10 -20.23
N GLY A 80 -4.28 4.28 -19.31
CA GLY A 80 -3.25 3.29 -19.59
C GLY A 80 -2.55 2.77 -18.35
N ILE A 81 -1.60 1.90 -18.58
CA ILE A 81 -0.74 1.26 -17.58
C ILE A 81 0.71 1.42 -18.01
N GLU A 82 1.59 1.65 -17.05
CA GLU A 82 3.05 1.64 -17.21
C GLU A 82 3.64 0.73 -16.12
N ALA A 83 4.03 -0.50 -16.53
CA ALA A 83 4.50 -1.50 -15.59
C ALA A 83 5.92 -1.21 -15.06
N ASP A 84 6.76 -0.56 -15.87
CA ASP A 84 8.17 -0.27 -15.55
C ASP A 84 8.40 1.21 -15.21
N ASN A 85 7.48 1.86 -14.49
CA ASN A 85 7.66 3.23 -14.03
C ASN A 85 8.68 3.28 -12.88
N MET A 86 9.47 4.35 -12.81
CA MET A 86 10.45 4.54 -11.73
C MET A 86 9.83 4.60 -10.31
N TRP A 87 8.52 4.75 -10.22
CA TRP A 87 7.75 4.79 -8.98
C TRP A 87 6.96 3.51 -8.71
N GLY A 88 7.25 2.43 -9.46
CA GLY A 88 6.54 1.17 -9.40
C GLY A 88 5.49 1.03 -10.50
N TYR A 89 4.67 -0.02 -10.39
CA TYR A 89 3.60 -0.28 -11.34
C TYR A 89 2.56 0.84 -11.32
N THR A 90 2.31 1.48 -12.45
CA THR A 90 1.58 2.75 -12.50
C THR A 90 0.35 2.66 -13.39
N VAL A 91 -0.79 3.04 -12.83
CA VAL A 91 -2.06 3.25 -13.54
C VAL A 91 -2.21 4.74 -13.85
N LYS A 92 -2.40 5.09 -15.14
CA LYS A 92 -2.58 6.48 -15.60
C LYS A 92 -4.05 6.84 -15.63
N ALA A 93 -4.40 8.01 -15.07
CA ALA A 93 -5.76 8.50 -15.00
C ALA A 93 -5.89 9.94 -15.51
N LEU A 94 -6.98 10.22 -16.21
CA LEU A 94 -7.45 11.58 -16.50
C LEU A 94 -8.63 11.87 -15.57
N LEU A 95 -8.49 12.90 -14.76
CA LEU A 95 -9.51 13.39 -13.84
C LEU A 95 -10.13 14.67 -14.39
N GLU A 96 -11.44 14.79 -14.31
CA GLU A 96 -12.16 15.99 -14.68
C GLU A 96 -13.13 16.40 -13.58
N ASN A 97 -12.98 17.62 -13.08
CA ASN A 97 -13.93 18.26 -12.19
C ASN A 97 -14.90 19.11 -13.05
N LYS A 98 -16.18 18.73 -13.11
CA LYS A 98 -17.23 19.41 -13.90
C LYS A 98 -17.97 20.47 -13.10
N SER A 99 -17.74 20.56 -11.78
CA SER A 99 -18.33 21.59 -10.94
C SER A 99 -17.97 23.00 -11.43
N ALA A 100 -18.89 23.93 -11.28
CA ALA A 100 -18.67 25.33 -11.68
C ALA A 100 -17.87 26.14 -10.64
N ASP A 101 -17.90 25.71 -9.36
CA ASP A 101 -17.44 26.53 -8.22
C ASP A 101 -16.72 25.74 -7.12
N LYS A 102 -16.75 24.39 -7.15
CA LYS A 102 -16.14 23.55 -6.11
C LYS A 102 -14.82 22.95 -6.58
N THR A 103 -13.84 22.92 -5.70
CA THR A 103 -12.64 22.10 -5.85
C THR A 103 -12.92 20.72 -5.28
N TYR A 104 -12.66 19.67 -6.05
CA TYR A 104 -12.84 18.31 -5.58
C TYR A 104 -11.51 17.64 -5.29
N MET A 105 -11.48 16.87 -4.19
CA MET A 105 -10.46 15.89 -3.90
C MET A 105 -10.84 14.58 -4.59
N PHE A 106 -9.92 14.07 -5.40
CA PHE A 106 -9.99 12.74 -6.01
C PHE A 106 -9.02 11.85 -5.26
N SER A 107 -9.49 10.76 -4.70
CA SER A 107 -8.66 9.83 -3.92
C SER A 107 -8.97 8.38 -4.27
N VAL A 108 -7.99 7.50 -4.04
CA VAL A 108 -8.21 6.06 -3.92
C VAL A 108 -8.38 5.77 -2.42
N GLU A 109 -9.53 5.24 -2.06
CA GLU A 109 -9.88 4.93 -0.67
C GLU A 109 -9.37 3.54 -0.28
N THR A 110 -9.49 2.57 -1.18
CA THR A 110 -8.93 1.21 -1.04
C THR A 110 -8.46 0.71 -2.39
N ALA A 111 -7.45 -0.14 -2.37
CA ALA A 111 -6.97 -0.84 -3.55
C ALA A 111 -6.60 -2.28 -3.23
N ALA A 112 -6.64 -3.15 -4.24
CA ALA A 112 -6.14 -4.51 -4.14
C ALA A 112 -5.52 -4.96 -5.46
N ILE A 113 -4.45 -5.74 -5.37
CA ILE A 113 -3.81 -6.44 -6.49
C ILE A 113 -4.05 -7.93 -6.32
N ASN A 114 -4.70 -8.56 -7.30
CA ASN A 114 -5.01 -9.99 -7.26
C ASN A 114 -5.74 -10.41 -5.97
N GLY A 115 -6.54 -9.51 -5.37
CA GLY A 115 -7.23 -9.73 -4.10
C GLY A 115 -6.42 -9.48 -2.83
N VAL A 116 -5.15 -9.07 -2.95
CA VAL A 116 -4.32 -8.60 -1.83
C VAL A 116 -4.44 -7.10 -1.70
N GLN A 117 -4.91 -6.64 -0.56
CA GLN A 117 -5.05 -5.21 -0.30
C GLN A 117 -3.68 -4.53 -0.23
N CYS A 118 -3.58 -3.40 -0.90
CA CYS A 118 -2.41 -2.53 -0.93
C CYS A 118 -2.89 -1.09 -1.16
N ASP A 119 -2.16 -0.11 -0.64
CA ASP A 119 -2.56 1.29 -0.75
C ASP A 119 -1.55 2.07 -1.60
N PRO A 120 -1.96 2.53 -2.81
CA PRO A 120 -1.07 3.32 -3.67
C PRO A 120 -0.87 4.76 -3.18
N PHE A 121 -1.45 5.15 -2.05
CA PHE A 121 -1.47 6.50 -1.50
C PHE A 121 -1.72 7.58 -2.56
N PHE A 122 -2.96 7.67 -3.02
CA PHE A 122 -3.35 8.61 -4.05
C PHE A 122 -4.44 9.57 -3.57
N ALA A 123 -4.13 10.87 -3.60
CA ALA A 123 -5.10 11.94 -3.40
C ALA A 123 -4.62 13.22 -4.10
N THR A 124 -5.49 13.82 -4.92
CA THR A 124 -5.18 15.06 -5.64
C THR A 124 -6.38 16.00 -5.73
N GLU A 125 -6.15 17.29 -5.68
CA GLU A 125 -7.19 18.30 -5.85
C GLU A 125 -7.29 18.74 -7.30
N VAL A 126 -8.52 18.78 -7.82
CA VAL A 126 -8.81 19.35 -9.14
C VAL A 126 -9.77 20.52 -8.96
N ALA A 127 -9.32 21.72 -9.34
CA ALA A 127 -10.13 22.94 -9.23
C ALA A 127 -11.37 22.90 -10.17
N ALA A 128 -12.38 23.70 -9.84
CA ALA A 128 -13.63 23.83 -10.59
C ALA A 128 -13.40 23.98 -12.11
N GLY A 129 -14.05 23.14 -12.90
CA GLY A 129 -13.98 23.14 -14.37
C GLY A 129 -12.61 22.78 -14.95
N LYS A 130 -11.73 22.10 -14.20
CA LYS A 130 -10.38 21.71 -14.63
C LYS A 130 -10.25 20.19 -14.78
N LYS A 131 -9.15 19.82 -15.46
CA LYS A 131 -8.71 18.43 -15.66
C LYS A 131 -7.30 18.29 -15.16
N SER A 132 -6.94 17.09 -14.74
CA SER A 132 -5.59 16.69 -14.38
C SER A 132 -5.25 15.32 -14.95
N ASN A 133 -4.02 15.14 -15.43
CA ASN A 133 -3.47 13.83 -15.72
C ASN A 133 -2.66 13.40 -14.52
N GLU A 134 -3.00 12.24 -13.97
CA GLU A 134 -2.43 11.72 -12.73
C GLU A 134 -1.89 10.32 -12.91
N GLU A 135 -1.00 9.95 -12.01
CA GLU A 135 -0.39 8.63 -11.91
C GLU A 135 -0.71 8.04 -10.53
N ILE A 136 -1.24 6.82 -10.54
CA ILE A 136 -1.53 6.03 -9.34
C ILE A 136 -0.51 4.91 -9.34
N SER A 137 0.53 5.06 -8.52
CA SER A 137 1.66 4.12 -8.49
C SER A 137 1.58 3.23 -7.26
N PHE A 138 1.88 1.96 -7.48
CA PHE A 138 2.01 0.95 -6.44
C PHE A 138 3.49 0.75 -6.14
N THR A 139 3.89 0.96 -4.90
CA THR A 139 5.24 0.63 -4.42
C THR A 139 5.19 -0.77 -3.86
N ASP A 140 5.90 -1.71 -4.47
CA ASP A 140 5.49 -3.11 -4.46
C ASP A 140 6.36 -4.06 -3.64
N ASP A 141 7.24 -3.54 -2.79
CA ASP A 141 8.15 -4.36 -2.01
C ASP A 141 7.41 -5.52 -1.30
N VAL A 142 6.27 -5.23 -0.64
CA VAL A 142 5.49 -6.24 0.08
C VAL A 142 4.87 -7.28 -0.86
N LEU A 143 4.40 -6.88 -2.04
CA LEU A 143 3.79 -7.79 -3.02
C LEU A 143 4.85 -8.70 -3.64
N GLU A 144 5.99 -8.13 -4.07
CA GLU A 144 7.10 -8.88 -4.64
C GLU A 144 7.71 -9.88 -3.64
N GLU A 145 7.94 -9.47 -2.39
CA GLU A 145 8.44 -10.33 -1.31
C GLU A 145 7.52 -11.53 -1.04
N ASN A 146 6.23 -11.37 -1.32
CA ASN A 146 5.25 -12.45 -1.21
C ASN A 146 4.92 -13.16 -2.54
N GLY A 147 5.75 -12.94 -3.56
CA GLY A 147 5.67 -13.65 -4.84
C GLY A 147 4.59 -13.15 -5.79
N ILE A 148 4.04 -11.95 -5.56
CA ILE A 148 3.04 -11.31 -6.43
C ILE A 148 3.78 -10.37 -7.38
N THR A 149 4.27 -10.93 -8.49
CA THR A 149 5.07 -10.21 -9.48
C THR A 149 4.28 -9.84 -10.74
N GLU A 150 3.09 -10.38 -10.92
CA GLU A 150 2.23 -10.13 -12.07
C GLU A 150 0.86 -9.65 -11.58
N TYR A 151 0.43 -8.47 -12.05
CA TYR A 151 -0.83 -7.84 -11.67
C TYR A 151 -1.90 -8.15 -12.71
N THR A 152 -2.77 -9.09 -12.39
CA THR A 152 -3.79 -9.59 -13.30
C THR A 152 -5.17 -8.98 -13.06
N ASP A 153 -5.40 -8.50 -11.84
CA ASP A 153 -6.59 -7.76 -11.41
C ASP A 153 -6.17 -6.62 -10.47
N ILE A 154 -6.39 -5.39 -10.88
CA ILE A 154 -6.16 -4.18 -10.08
C ILE A 154 -7.53 -3.62 -9.72
N GLU A 155 -7.91 -3.73 -8.47
CA GLU A 155 -9.14 -3.16 -7.93
C GLU A 155 -8.84 -1.81 -7.29
N LEU A 156 -9.61 -0.78 -7.65
CA LEU A 156 -9.51 0.56 -7.09
C LEU A 156 -10.89 1.05 -6.65
N THR A 157 -11.00 1.48 -5.41
CA THR A 157 -12.19 2.22 -4.94
C THR A 157 -11.87 3.69 -4.92
N PHE A 158 -12.43 4.41 -5.90
CA PHE A 158 -12.31 5.87 -5.96
C PHE A 158 -13.34 6.53 -5.06
N ARG A 159 -12.92 7.64 -4.42
CA ARG A 159 -13.78 8.57 -3.71
C ARG A 159 -13.50 9.99 -4.17
N VAL A 160 -14.56 10.72 -4.56
CA VAL A 160 -14.48 12.13 -4.97
C VAL A 160 -15.39 12.95 -4.04
N TYR A 161 -14.85 14.02 -3.45
CA TYR A 161 -15.57 14.83 -2.46
C TYR A 161 -15.12 16.30 -2.51
N ASP A 162 -15.91 17.21 -1.92
CA ASP A 162 -15.54 18.62 -1.78
C ASP A 162 -14.31 18.76 -0.88
N SER A 163 -13.20 19.29 -1.43
CA SER A 163 -11.93 19.41 -0.69
C SER A 163 -12.02 20.33 0.54
N ASN A 164 -13.03 21.19 0.59
CA ASN A 164 -13.28 22.06 1.74
C ASN A 164 -14.17 21.43 2.81
N ASP A 165 -14.80 20.28 2.52
CA ASP A 165 -15.67 19.56 3.45
C ASP A 165 -15.52 18.05 3.28
N TRP A 166 -14.46 17.49 3.88
CA TRP A 166 -14.17 16.05 3.82
C TRP A 166 -15.23 15.17 4.53
N THR A 167 -16.12 15.80 5.33
CA THR A 167 -17.21 15.12 6.04
C THR A 167 -18.51 15.04 5.23
N ALA A 168 -18.61 15.82 4.13
CA ALA A 168 -19.73 15.74 3.23
C ALA A 168 -19.80 14.41 2.49
N ASP A 169 -20.99 14.07 2.01
CA ASP A 169 -21.18 12.92 1.14
C ASP A 169 -20.28 13.04 -0.10
N ALA A 170 -19.69 11.93 -0.50
CA ALA A 170 -18.91 11.87 -1.73
C ALA A 170 -19.81 12.14 -2.94
N VAL A 171 -19.34 12.95 -3.92
CA VAL A 171 -20.03 13.16 -5.20
C VAL A 171 -19.89 11.96 -6.11
N ALA A 172 -18.90 11.10 -5.85
CA ALA A 172 -18.73 9.78 -6.44
C ALA A 172 -17.96 8.87 -5.49
N LYS A 173 -18.37 7.60 -5.41
CA LYS A 173 -17.65 6.50 -4.77
C LYS A 173 -17.94 5.23 -5.56
N GLU A 174 -16.95 4.71 -6.26
CA GLU A 174 -17.09 3.56 -7.15
C GLU A 174 -15.85 2.67 -7.05
N THR A 175 -16.10 1.36 -7.04
CA THR A 175 -15.05 0.34 -7.17
C THR A 175 -14.99 -0.14 -8.60
N ILE A 176 -13.79 -0.16 -9.17
CA ILE A 176 -13.52 -0.64 -10.53
C ILE A 176 -12.46 -1.72 -10.52
N HIS A 177 -12.47 -2.53 -11.57
CA HIS A 177 -11.42 -3.49 -11.87
C HIS A 177 -10.72 -3.12 -13.16
N ILE A 178 -9.40 -3.18 -13.15
CA ILE A 178 -8.54 -3.02 -14.32
C ILE A 178 -7.85 -4.36 -14.54
N TYR A 179 -8.04 -4.94 -15.72
CA TYR A 179 -7.46 -6.22 -16.09
C TYR A 179 -6.34 -6.00 -17.13
N PRO A 180 -5.07 -5.90 -16.72
CA PRO A 180 -3.96 -5.60 -17.63
C PRO A 180 -3.87 -6.54 -18.82
N TYR A 181 -4.20 -7.82 -18.62
CA TYR A 181 -4.07 -8.88 -19.62
C TYR A 181 -5.44 -9.42 -20.12
N GLY A 182 -6.54 -8.80 -19.68
CA GLY A 182 -7.90 -9.25 -19.90
C GLY A 182 -8.51 -9.98 -18.69
N GLU A 183 -9.83 -9.86 -18.52
CA GLU A 183 -10.58 -10.41 -17.39
C GLU A 183 -10.44 -11.95 -17.26
N ASP A 184 -10.30 -12.64 -18.38
CA ASP A 184 -10.10 -14.10 -18.41
C ASP A 184 -8.74 -14.55 -17.84
N LYS A 185 -7.83 -13.63 -17.60
CA LYS A 185 -6.52 -13.86 -16.98
C LYS A 185 -6.47 -13.48 -15.51
N ALA A 186 -7.52 -12.85 -14.98
CA ALA A 186 -7.58 -12.47 -13.58
C ALA A 186 -7.45 -13.69 -12.66
N VAL A 187 -6.55 -13.62 -11.71
CA VAL A 187 -6.36 -14.64 -10.67
C VAL A 187 -6.38 -13.97 -9.30
N ASN A 188 -6.94 -14.69 -8.31
CA ASN A 188 -6.80 -14.27 -6.92
C ASN A 188 -5.56 -14.91 -6.32
N PHE A 189 -4.85 -14.14 -5.53
CA PHE A 189 -3.74 -14.64 -4.73
C PHE A 189 -4.25 -15.65 -3.69
N VAL A 190 -3.54 -16.75 -3.60
CA VAL A 190 -3.74 -17.76 -2.54
C VAL A 190 -2.39 -18.00 -1.89
N ARG A 191 -2.27 -17.58 -0.63
CA ARG A 191 -1.05 -17.79 0.12
C ARG A 191 -0.83 -19.27 0.38
N GLU A 192 0.35 -19.77 0.04
CA GLU A 192 0.78 -21.12 0.42
C GLU A 192 1.22 -21.13 1.89
N ALA A 193 0.72 -22.11 2.66
CA ALA A 193 1.13 -22.29 4.06
C ALA A 193 2.63 -22.63 4.16
N GLN A 194 3.29 -22.04 5.16
CA GLN A 194 4.69 -22.27 5.45
C GLN A 194 4.83 -23.03 6.78
N ASP A 195 5.91 -23.79 6.94
CA ASP A 195 6.17 -24.53 8.17
C ASP A 195 6.36 -23.62 9.40
N SER A 196 6.73 -22.36 9.18
CA SER A 196 6.90 -21.31 10.19
C SER A 196 5.60 -20.61 10.59
N ASP A 197 4.48 -20.87 9.90
CA ASP A 197 3.22 -20.19 10.17
C ASP A 197 2.68 -20.53 11.56
N ASN A 198 2.29 -19.49 12.29
CA ASN A 198 1.56 -19.64 13.53
C ASN A 198 0.14 -19.06 13.35
N VAL A 199 -0.84 -19.94 13.12
CA VAL A 199 -2.25 -19.56 12.98
C VAL A 199 -2.81 -19.20 14.34
N ILE A 200 -3.05 -17.93 14.60
CA ILE A 200 -3.57 -17.43 15.88
C ILE A 200 -5.09 -17.31 15.93
N ILE A 201 -5.71 -17.06 14.78
CA ILE A 201 -7.18 -17.04 14.61
C ILE A 201 -7.52 -17.69 13.26
N ASP A 202 -8.49 -18.61 13.27
CA ASP A 202 -9.09 -19.14 12.05
C ASP A 202 -10.54 -19.56 12.34
N ASN A 203 -11.48 -18.75 11.84
CA ASN A 203 -12.91 -19.00 12.01
C ASN A 203 -13.68 -18.72 10.70
N ASP A 204 -15.00 -18.73 10.74
CA ASP A 204 -15.85 -18.53 9.54
C ASP A 204 -15.75 -17.10 8.98
N TYR A 205 -15.23 -16.14 9.74
CA TYR A 205 -15.19 -14.72 9.39
C TYR A 205 -13.81 -14.23 9.00
N VAL A 206 -12.77 -14.66 9.73
CA VAL A 206 -11.41 -14.16 9.54
C VAL A 206 -10.37 -15.26 9.78
N SER A 207 -9.20 -15.09 9.14
CA SER A 207 -7.98 -15.80 9.54
C SER A 207 -6.87 -14.79 9.83
N VAL A 208 -6.07 -15.07 10.86
CA VAL A 208 -4.89 -14.29 11.23
C VAL A 208 -3.72 -15.25 11.48
N ILE A 209 -2.65 -15.06 10.73
CA ILE A 209 -1.46 -15.89 10.75
C ILE A 209 -0.27 -15.00 11.08
N VAL A 210 0.49 -15.35 12.12
CA VAL A 210 1.83 -14.77 12.32
C VAL A 210 2.78 -15.47 11.36
N THR A 211 3.40 -14.72 10.48
CA THR A 211 4.29 -15.22 9.42
C THR A 211 5.76 -15.13 9.79
N GLY A 212 6.10 -14.28 10.76
CA GLY A 212 7.47 -14.11 11.22
C GLY A 212 7.64 -12.99 12.24
N TYR A 213 8.88 -12.88 12.70
CA TYR A 213 9.33 -11.86 13.64
C TYR A 213 10.61 -11.26 13.07
N GLU A 214 10.73 -9.94 13.16
CA GLU A 214 11.94 -9.26 12.70
C GLU A 214 12.24 -8.01 13.54
N LYS A 215 13.46 -7.50 13.39
CA LYS A 215 13.83 -6.22 13.91
C LYS A 215 14.03 -5.26 12.74
N ASP A 216 13.08 -4.37 12.55
CA ASP A 216 13.13 -3.31 11.57
C ASP A 216 13.93 -2.10 12.11
N GLU A 217 14.72 -1.44 11.24
CA GLU A 217 15.55 -0.29 11.64
C GLU A 217 14.72 0.96 11.96
N ILE A 218 13.52 1.08 11.42
CA ILE A 218 12.63 2.25 11.55
C ILE A 218 11.52 1.96 12.57
N TRP A 219 10.88 0.79 12.45
CA TRP A 219 9.70 0.42 13.21
C TRP A 219 10.01 -0.36 14.49
N GLY A 220 11.26 -0.82 14.65
CA GLY A 220 11.71 -1.60 15.82
C GLY A 220 11.33 -3.07 15.73
N TYR A 221 10.93 -3.67 16.86
CA TYR A 221 10.53 -5.09 16.87
C TYR A 221 9.17 -5.27 16.21
N THR A 222 9.12 -6.14 15.23
CA THR A 222 7.97 -6.30 14.35
C THR A 222 7.51 -7.75 14.30
N VAL A 223 6.18 -7.94 14.39
CA VAL A 223 5.48 -9.21 14.17
C VAL A 223 4.75 -9.11 12.84
N ASN A 224 5.15 -9.91 11.87
CA ASN A 224 4.54 -9.93 10.54
C ASN A 224 3.30 -10.81 10.53
N LEU A 225 2.23 -10.31 9.91
CA LEU A 225 0.91 -10.91 9.90
C LEU A 225 0.40 -11.09 8.46
N PHE A 226 -0.28 -12.20 8.23
CA PHE A 226 -1.18 -12.36 7.10
C PHE A 226 -2.62 -12.40 7.61
N LEU A 227 -3.45 -11.52 7.03
CA LEU A 227 -4.85 -11.34 7.39
C LEU A 227 -5.73 -11.77 6.22
N LEU A 228 -6.79 -12.50 6.52
CA LEU A 228 -7.81 -12.85 5.54
C LEU A 228 -9.18 -12.45 6.08
N ASN A 229 -9.86 -11.57 5.37
CA ASN A 229 -11.25 -11.22 5.60
C ASN A 229 -12.17 -12.11 4.73
N LYS A 230 -12.92 -12.99 5.36
CA LYS A 230 -13.84 -13.93 4.70
C LYS A 230 -15.28 -13.39 4.61
N THR A 231 -15.51 -12.16 5.11
CA THR A 231 -16.83 -11.54 5.18
C THR A 231 -17.13 -10.68 3.94
N ASP A 232 -18.36 -10.24 3.83
CA ASP A 232 -18.83 -9.27 2.83
C ASP A 232 -18.76 -7.81 3.31
N LYS A 233 -17.99 -7.55 4.38
CA LYS A 233 -17.82 -6.25 5.01
C LYS A 233 -16.35 -5.90 5.15
N ASN A 234 -16.05 -4.62 5.31
CA ASN A 234 -14.70 -4.22 5.71
C ASN A 234 -14.48 -4.58 7.18
N VAL A 235 -13.36 -5.19 7.47
CA VAL A 235 -12.99 -5.66 8.81
C VAL A 235 -11.81 -4.87 9.34
N MET A 236 -12.01 -4.21 10.48
CA MET A 236 -10.92 -3.62 11.24
C MET A 236 -10.29 -4.69 12.13
N PHE A 237 -8.99 -4.85 12.00
CA PHE A 237 -8.13 -5.67 12.87
C PHE A 237 -7.37 -4.74 13.80
N SER A 238 -7.47 -4.96 15.10
CA SER A 238 -6.84 -4.15 16.13
C SER A 238 -6.31 -4.98 17.29
N VAL A 239 -5.45 -4.38 18.08
CA VAL A 239 -4.87 -4.98 19.29
C VAL A 239 -5.10 -4.05 20.46
N ASP A 240 -5.56 -4.63 21.57
CA ASP A 240 -5.74 -3.97 22.86
C ASP A 240 -4.97 -4.72 23.96
N GLU A 241 -4.72 -4.04 25.07
CA GLU A 241 -4.15 -4.64 26.30
C GLU A 241 -2.83 -5.39 26.05
N ALA A 242 -1.95 -4.84 25.19
CA ALA A 242 -0.73 -5.50 24.82
C ALA A 242 0.36 -5.40 25.92
N SER A 243 1.13 -6.47 26.07
CA SER A 243 2.30 -6.50 26.94
C SER A 243 3.45 -7.30 26.32
N VAL A 244 4.68 -6.91 26.62
CA VAL A 244 5.90 -7.63 26.23
C VAL A 244 6.66 -7.95 27.48
N ASN A 245 6.98 -9.25 27.70
CA ASN A 245 7.61 -9.76 28.91
C ASN A 245 6.91 -9.30 30.22
N GLY A 246 5.59 -9.12 30.17
CA GLY A 246 4.77 -8.65 31.30
C GLY A 246 4.77 -7.14 31.52
N PHE A 247 5.43 -6.34 30.69
CA PHE A 247 5.35 -4.89 30.70
C PHE A 247 4.28 -4.43 29.71
N MET A 248 3.35 -3.59 30.16
CA MET A 248 2.35 -2.99 29.26
C MET A 248 3.05 -2.15 28.19
N ALA A 249 2.89 -2.54 26.96
CA ALA A 249 3.53 -1.93 25.80
C ALA A 249 2.62 -2.12 24.60
N ASP A 250 1.88 -1.07 24.23
CA ASP A 250 0.98 -1.12 23.09
C ASP A 250 1.77 -1.01 21.78
N PRO A 251 1.51 -1.90 20.81
CA PRO A 251 2.12 -1.81 19.49
C PRO A 251 1.48 -0.69 18.66
N PHE A 252 2.19 -0.24 17.66
CA PHE A 252 1.58 0.49 16.56
C PHE A 252 0.90 -0.53 15.64
N TYR A 253 -0.44 -0.64 15.75
CA TYR A 253 -1.21 -1.59 14.97
C TYR A 253 -2.70 -1.24 14.90
N ALA A 254 -3.19 -1.02 13.70
CA ALA A 254 -4.58 -1.08 13.31
C ALA A 254 -4.61 -1.21 11.77
N THR A 255 -5.35 -2.18 11.25
CA THR A 255 -5.43 -2.43 9.80
C THR A 255 -6.86 -2.76 9.43
N SER A 256 -7.40 -2.07 8.41
CA SER A 256 -8.66 -2.44 7.79
C SER A 256 -8.39 -3.30 6.56
N VAL A 257 -9.16 -4.38 6.41
CA VAL A 257 -9.12 -5.26 5.23
C VAL A 257 -10.49 -5.29 4.58
N SER A 258 -10.55 -4.93 3.32
CA SER A 258 -11.78 -4.87 2.54
C SER A 258 -12.47 -6.23 2.41
N ALA A 259 -13.77 -6.22 2.12
CA ALA A 259 -14.60 -7.41 1.97
C ALA A 259 -13.98 -8.45 1.02
N GLY A 260 -13.80 -9.67 1.51
CA GLY A 260 -13.27 -10.80 0.74
C GLY A 260 -11.80 -10.68 0.33
N LYS A 261 -11.04 -9.74 0.90
CA LYS A 261 -9.61 -9.53 0.59
C LYS A 261 -8.72 -10.14 1.65
N CYS A 262 -7.44 -10.27 1.31
CA CYS A 262 -6.38 -10.53 2.28
C CYS A 262 -5.38 -9.37 2.29
N ALA A 263 -4.54 -9.33 3.31
CA ALA A 263 -3.50 -8.31 3.45
C ALA A 263 -2.27 -8.89 4.16
N PHE A 264 -1.09 -8.42 3.77
CA PHE A 264 0.11 -8.51 4.58
C PHE A 264 0.16 -7.25 5.46
N SER A 265 0.46 -7.43 6.73
CA SER A 265 0.45 -6.37 7.72
C SER A 265 1.51 -6.62 8.77
N SER A 266 1.88 -5.60 9.53
CA SER A 266 2.86 -5.73 10.60
C SER A 266 2.43 -4.97 11.85
N MET A 267 2.74 -5.55 13.01
CA MET A 267 2.51 -5.00 14.32
C MET A 267 3.86 -4.70 14.97
N SER A 268 4.12 -3.45 15.33
CA SER A 268 5.46 -3.00 15.69
C SER A 268 5.54 -2.29 17.04
N TRP A 269 6.66 -2.45 17.72
CA TRP A 269 7.04 -1.72 18.93
C TRP A 269 8.33 -0.98 18.70
N SER A 270 8.35 0.32 18.94
CA SER A 270 9.56 1.13 18.78
C SER A 270 10.66 0.71 19.75
N ASP A 271 11.93 0.85 19.38
CA ASP A 271 13.07 0.61 20.26
C ASP A 271 12.98 1.45 21.54
N THR A 272 12.45 2.68 21.48
CA THR A 272 12.23 3.54 22.65
C THR A 272 11.30 2.87 23.69
N THR A 273 10.21 2.22 23.25
CA THR A 273 9.30 1.50 24.12
C THR A 273 10.02 0.39 24.88
N PHE A 274 10.91 -0.32 24.21
CA PHE A 274 11.69 -1.40 24.83
C PHE A 274 12.78 -0.89 25.75
N GLU A 275 13.48 0.20 25.40
CA GLU A 275 14.49 0.85 26.25
C GLU A 275 13.88 1.37 27.54
N GLU A 276 12.73 2.04 27.51
CA GLU A 276 12.02 2.56 28.70
C GLU A 276 11.62 1.45 29.66
N ASN A 277 11.30 0.25 29.16
CA ASN A 277 10.91 -0.91 29.95
C ASN A 277 12.08 -1.86 30.22
N SER A 278 13.32 -1.53 29.78
CA SER A 278 14.51 -2.37 29.92
C SER A 278 14.36 -3.75 29.26
N ILE A 279 13.60 -3.85 28.18
CA ILE A 279 13.39 -5.07 27.40
C ILE A 279 14.53 -5.17 26.40
N THR A 280 15.41 -6.16 26.58
CA THR A 280 16.56 -6.42 25.70
C THR A 280 16.35 -7.62 24.77
N GLU A 281 15.43 -8.49 25.12
CA GLU A 281 15.04 -9.68 24.37
C GLU A 281 13.54 -9.89 24.55
N VAL A 282 12.85 -10.27 23.50
CA VAL A 282 11.42 -10.56 23.54
C VAL A 282 11.21 -12.05 23.77
N GLU A 283 10.68 -12.40 24.94
CA GLU A 283 10.40 -13.79 25.32
C GLU A 283 8.91 -14.11 25.17
N THR A 284 8.04 -13.14 25.48
CA THR A 284 6.58 -13.32 25.47
C THR A 284 5.90 -12.04 25.07
N ILE A 285 4.93 -12.16 24.17
CA ILE A 285 4.02 -11.07 23.78
C ILE A 285 2.60 -11.55 24.07
N GLU A 286 1.85 -10.79 24.88
CA GLU A 286 0.46 -11.06 25.17
C GLU A 286 -0.39 -9.87 24.74
N PHE A 287 -1.51 -10.12 24.07
CA PHE A 287 -2.43 -9.08 23.63
C PHE A 287 -3.84 -9.63 23.42
N LYS A 288 -4.80 -8.72 23.38
CA LYS A 288 -6.16 -8.99 22.96
C LYS A 288 -6.35 -8.59 21.52
N PHE A 289 -6.53 -9.57 20.64
CA PHE A 289 -6.75 -9.34 19.22
C PHE A 289 -8.23 -9.21 18.93
N ARG A 290 -8.63 -8.15 18.22
CA ARG A 290 -10.01 -7.91 17.81
C ARG A 290 -10.11 -7.79 16.31
N ALA A 291 -11.18 -8.38 15.74
CA ALA A 291 -11.60 -8.15 14.38
C ALA A 291 -13.10 -7.81 14.41
N TYR A 292 -13.49 -6.67 13.81
CA TYR A 292 -14.88 -6.19 13.87
C TYR A 292 -15.27 -5.45 12.58
N ASP A 293 -16.57 -5.32 12.35
CA ASP A 293 -17.14 -4.53 11.26
C ASP A 293 -16.72 -3.05 11.42
N GLU A 294 -15.96 -2.52 10.45
CA GLU A 294 -15.42 -1.16 10.47
C GLU A 294 -16.53 -0.11 10.57
N ASP A 295 -17.66 -0.36 9.89
CA ASP A 295 -18.82 0.55 9.90
C ASP A 295 -19.70 0.38 11.14
N ASN A 296 -19.49 -0.69 11.93
CA ASN A 296 -20.29 -1.00 13.12
C ASN A 296 -19.42 -1.50 14.28
N TRP A 297 -18.45 -0.68 14.71
CA TRP A 297 -17.48 -0.98 15.77
C TRP A 297 -18.10 -1.34 17.13
N SER A 298 -19.39 -1.05 17.35
CA SER A 298 -20.13 -1.37 18.56
C SER A 298 -20.96 -2.67 18.44
N GLY A 299 -20.93 -3.33 17.28
CA GLY A 299 -21.55 -4.62 17.05
C GLY A 299 -20.77 -5.78 17.67
N ASP A 300 -21.19 -7.00 17.35
CA ASP A 300 -20.46 -8.20 17.74
C ASP A 300 -19.15 -8.28 16.96
N ASP A 301 -18.05 -8.61 17.66
CA ASP A 301 -16.75 -8.84 17.04
C ASP A 301 -16.76 -10.14 16.24
N PHE A 302 -16.10 -10.16 15.08
CA PHE A 302 -15.82 -11.38 14.30
C PHE A 302 -14.77 -12.26 14.99
N ALA A 303 -13.85 -11.64 15.72
CA ALA A 303 -12.92 -12.29 16.63
C ALA A 303 -12.59 -11.36 17.81
N ASN A 304 -12.43 -11.93 19.01
CA ASN A 304 -12.03 -11.20 20.21
C ASN A 304 -11.35 -12.18 21.17
N GLU A 305 -10.05 -12.34 20.99
CA GLU A 305 -9.29 -13.41 21.62
C GLU A 305 -8.02 -12.88 22.30
N THR A 306 -7.65 -13.48 23.43
CA THR A 306 -6.36 -13.23 24.07
C THR A 306 -5.34 -14.17 23.47
N ILE A 307 -4.27 -13.60 22.92
CA ILE A 307 -3.21 -14.31 22.22
C ILE A 307 -1.92 -14.20 23.03
N THR A 308 -1.16 -15.28 23.08
CA THR A 308 0.21 -15.31 23.64
C THR A 308 1.14 -15.83 22.56
N LEU A 309 2.16 -15.04 22.23
CA LEU A 309 3.25 -15.42 21.33
C LEU A 309 4.52 -15.63 22.13
N ASN A 310 5.32 -16.62 21.72
CA ASN A 310 6.67 -16.89 22.25
C ASN A 310 7.61 -16.95 21.04
N PRO A 311 8.14 -15.82 20.61
CA PRO A 311 8.96 -15.68 19.41
C PRO A 311 10.19 -16.55 19.36
#